data_1258abf7f6174a40fc188f8f3796b66d
#
_entry.id   1258abf7f6174a40fc188f8f3796b66d
#
_cell.length_a   1.000
_cell.length_b   1.000
_cell.length_c   1.000
_cell.angle_alpha   90.00
_cell.angle_beta   90.00
_cell.angle_gamma   90.00
#
_symmetry.space_group_name_H-M   'P 1'
#
loop_
_entity.id
_entity.type
_entity.pdbx_description
1 polymer ?
#
loop_
_entity_poly.entity_id
_entity_poly.type
_entity_poly.pdbx_seq_one_letter_code
_entity_poly.pdbx_strand_id
1 'polypeptide(L)'
;NNLYNMLKTYEIDLAVTEGRVSDPSIHYMLLDTDYLVLAVSPNHPFAMRGMVNINEIRREKLILRLPGSNTRNLLDAYIESNRLSIQDFNVVLEVDNVATIKDLIRRDFGISILPRSSCLDEVKKKKIVIVPVENLSIVRETNIAYLNEFERPDILNEIIRYYHEILRSYT
;
A
#
# COMPACT_ATOMS: atom_id res chain seq x y z
N ASN A 1 -12.77 12.37 -1.68
CA ASN A 1 -13.70 13.27 -2.42
C ASN A 1 -13.53 14.75 -2.08
N ASN A 2 -13.03 15.11 -0.87
CA ASN A 2 -12.89 16.52 -0.49
C ASN A 2 -11.78 17.23 -1.30
N LEU A 3 -10.60 16.61 -1.50
CA LEU A 3 -9.46 17.20 -2.21
C LEU A 3 -9.79 17.60 -3.66
N TYR A 4 -10.56 16.77 -4.37
CA TYR A 4 -10.98 17.07 -5.74
C TYR A 4 -11.93 18.27 -5.82
N ASN A 5 -12.82 18.43 -4.83
CA ASN A 5 -13.67 19.60 -4.74
C ASN A 5 -12.83 20.86 -4.48
N MET A 6 -11.86 20.78 -3.56
CA MET A 6 -10.96 21.90 -3.25
C MET A 6 -10.11 22.31 -4.47
N LEU A 7 -9.68 21.37 -5.31
CA LEU A 7 -9.04 21.70 -6.59
C LEU A 7 -10.01 22.47 -7.51
N LYS A 8 -11.25 21.99 -7.66
CA LYS A 8 -12.27 22.61 -8.53
C LYS A 8 -12.73 23.98 -8.06
N THR A 9 -12.69 24.24 -6.76
CA THR A 9 -13.02 25.55 -6.17
C THR A 9 -11.81 26.45 -6.04
N TYR A 10 -10.65 26.04 -6.55
CA TYR A 10 -9.38 26.78 -6.48
C TYR A 10 -8.92 27.09 -5.05
N GLU A 11 -9.38 26.31 -4.08
CA GLU A 11 -8.89 26.40 -2.69
C GLU A 11 -7.47 25.83 -2.54
N ILE A 12 -7.12 24.90 -3.40
CA ILE A 12 -5.77 24.33 -3.55
C ILE A 12 -5.41 24.22 -5.02
N ASP A 13 -4.11 24.30 -5.34
CA ASP A 13 -3.60 24.17 -6.70
C ASP A 13 -3.20 22.74 -7.07
N LEU A 14 -2.74 21.99 -6.07
CA LEU A 14 -2.24 20.61 -6.20
C LEU A 14 -2.78 19.74 -5.08
N ALA A 15 -3.00 18.46 -5.39
CA ALA A 15 -3.32 17.45 -4.41
C ALA A 15 -2.50 16.18 -4.63
N VAL A 16 -2.01 15.56 -3.56
CA VAL A 16 -1.44 14.21 -3.64
C VAL A 16 -2.56 13.22 -3.36
N THR A 17 -2.82 12.33 -4.30
CA THR A 17 -3.95 11.40 -4.27
C THR A 17 -3.52 9.97 -4.55
N GLU A 18 -4.22 9.01 -3.97
CA GLU A 18 -4.11 7.60 -4.37
C GLU A 18 -5.12 7.30 -5.49
N GLY A 19 -4.62 6.67 -6.56
CA GLY A 19 -5.43 6.35 -7.73
C GLY A 19 -5.87 7.60 -8.51
N ARG A 20 -6.90 7.42 -9.32
CA ARG A 20 -7.45 8.47 -10.20
C ARG A 20 -8.97 8.44 -10.15
N VAL A 21 -9.59 9.60 -10.31
CA VAL A 21 -11.03 9.70 -10.56
C VAL A 21 -11.29 9.98 -12.04
N SER A 22 -12.43 9.56 -12.54
CA SER A 22 -12.84 9.80 -13.92
C SER A 22 -13.45 11.20 -14.04
N ASP A 23 -12.57 12.20 -14.13
CA ASP A 23 -12.94 13.61 -14.32
C ASP A 23 -12.00 14.25 -15.34
N PRO A 24 -12.51 14.69 -16.50
CA PRO A 24 -11.66 15.20 -17.57
C PRO A 24 -10.98 16.55 -17.26
N SER A 25 -11.43 17.27 -16.23
CA SER A 25 -10.82 18.52 -15.79
C SER A 25 -9.59 18.31 -14.90
N ILE A 26 -9.37 17.08 -14.42
CA ILE A 26 -8.28 16.76 -13.50
C ILE A 26 -7.19 16.01 -14.25
N HIS A 27 -6.00 16.54 -14.21
CA HIS A 27 -4.79 15.91 -14.73
C HIS A 27 -4.00 15.26 -13.61
N TYR A 28 -3.21 14.26 -13.98
CA TYR A 28 -2.40 13.49 -13.04
C TYR A 28 -0.97 13.39 -13.53
N MET A 29 -0.04 13.60 -12.63
CA MET A 29 1.35 13.24 -12.81
C MET A 29 1.72 12.17 -11.79
N LEU A 30 2.23 11.03 -12.27
CA LEU A 30 2.63 9.92 -11.41
C LEU A 30 3.78 10.35 -10.51
N LEU A 31 3.58 10.24 -9.21
CA LEU A 31 4.60 10.51 -8.19
C LEU A 31 5.33 9.23 -7.80
N ASP A 32 4.58 8.17 -7.53
CA ASP A 32 5.12 6.86 -7.10
C ASP A 32 4.15 5.73 -7.37
N THR A 33 4.69 4.51 -7.38
CA THR A 33 3.93 3.27 -7.38
C THR A 33 4.28 2.45 -6.16
N ASP A 34 3.27 1.81 -5.58
CA ASP A 34 3.42 0.89 -4.46
C ASP A 34 2.65 -0.40 -4.76
N TYR A 35 2.94 -1.47 -4.06
CA TYR A 35 2.27 -2.75 -4.21
C TYR A 35 2.16 -3.48 -2.88
N LEU A 36 1.20 -4.40 -2.80
CA LEU A 36 0.99 -5.19 -1.61
C LEU A 36 2.01 -6.34 -1.54
N VAL A 37 2.51 -6.58 -0.35
CA VAL A 37 3.43 -7.68 -0.02
C VAL A 37 2.97 -8.39 1.25
N LEU A 38 3.39 -9.63 1.41
CA LEU A 38 3.26 -10.32 2.69
C LEU A 38 4.39 -9.87 3.61
N ALA A 39 4.04 -9.40 4.80
CA ALA A 39 4.97 -9.03 5.86
C ALA A 39 4.99 -10.10 6.95
N VAL A 40 6.16 -10.62 7.26
CA VAL A 40 6.38 -11.69 8.24
C VAL A 40 7.53 -11.36 9.19
N SER A 41 7.54 -12.00 10.36
CA SER A 41 8.70 -11.98 11.24
C SER A 41 9.92 -12.61 10.57
N PRO A 42 11.16 -12.16 10.86
CA PRO A 42 12.36 -12.84 10.41
C PRO A 42 12.46 -14.31 10.86
N ASN A 43 11.76 -14.68 11.93
CA ASN A 43 11.73 -16.05 12.47
C ASN A 43 10.62 -16.91 11.83
N HIS A 44 9.72 -16.32 11.06
CA HIS A 44 8.63 -17.05 10.40
C HIS A 44 9.17 -17.95 9.28
N PRO A 45 8.63 -19.17 9.08
CA PRO A 45 9.09 -20.07 7.99
C PRO A 45 9.06 -19.44 6.60
N PHE A 46 8.13 -18.51 6.33
CA PHE A 46 8.04 -17.83 5.06
C PHE A 46 9.16 -16.79 4.82
N ALA A 47 9.88 -16.38 5.86
CA ALA A 47 10.98 -15.40 5.72
C ALA A 47 12.10 -15.86 4.78
N MET A 48 12.28 -17.16 4.61
CA MET A 48 13.28 -17.75 3.71
C MET A 48 12.71 -18.13 2.33
N ARG A 49 11.45 -17.81 2.08
CA ARG A 49 10.77 -18.14 0.82
C ARG A 49 10.91 -17.00 -0.18
N GLY A 50 11.16 -17.34 -1.44
CA GLY A 50 11.15 -16.37 -2.54
C GLY A 50 9.75 -15.90 -2.93
N MET A 51 8.73 -16.72 -2.68
CA MET A 51 7.33 -16.46 -2.98
C MET A 51 6.44 -17.41 -2.17
N VAL A 52 5.24 -16.98 -1.84
CA VAL A 52 4.18 -17.81 -1.24
C VAL A 52 2.89 -17.64 -2.04
N ASN A 53 2.00 -18.63 -1.96
CA ASN A 53 0.69 -18.54 -2.58
C ASN A 53 -0.42 -18.30 -1.54
N ILE A 54 -1.59 -17.91 -2.03
CA ILE A 54 -2.73 -17.55 -1.17
C ILE A 54 -3.22 -18.71 -0.30
N ASN A 55 -3.09 -19.97 -0.76
CA ASN A 55 -3.51 -21.14 0.01
C ASN A 55 -2.55 -21.45 1.17
N GLU A 56 -1.28 -21.08 1.05
CA GLU A 56 -0.33 -21.16 2.17
C GLU A 56 -0.68 -20.12 3.23
N ILE A 57 -1.00 -18.89 2.82
CA ILE A 57 -1.40 -17.78 3.69
C ILE A 57 -2.66 -18.12 4.50
N ARG A 58 -3.63 -18.82 3.90
CA ARG A 58 -4.88 -19.25 4.59
C ARG A 58 -4.63 -20.02 5.88
N ARG A 59 -3.53 -20.74 5.98
CA ARG A 59 -3.20 -21.61 7.11
C ARG A 59 -2.51 -20.88 8.24
N GLU A 60 -2.07 -19.65 7.99
CA GLU A 60 -1.33 -18.85 8.95
C GLU A 60 -2.25 -17.93 9.76
N LYS A 61 -1.77 -17.45 10.90
CA LYS A 61 -2.45 -16.42 11.69
C LYS A 61 -2.38 -15.09 10.95
N LEU A 62 -3.48 -14.64 10.37
CA LEU A 62 -3.55 -13.45 9.57
C LEU A 62 -4.06 -12.26 10.39
N ILE A 63 -3.29 -11.15 10.36
CA ILE A 63 -3.66 -9.86 10.93
C ILE A 63 -4.08 -8.97 9.77
N LEU A 64 -5.23 -8.32 9.86
CA LEU A 64 -5.78 -7.50 8.79
C LEU A 64 -5.96 -6.05 9.21
N ARG A 65 -5.98 -5.17 8.20
CA ARG A 65 -6.55 -3.83 8.36
C ARG A 65 -8.07 -3.94 8.54
N LEU A 66 -8.65 -2.96 9.21
CA LEU A 66 -10.12 -2.88 9.32
C LEU A 66 -10.80 -2.82 7.95
N PRO A 67 -12.02 -3.33 7.83
CA PRO A 67 -12.84 -3.14 6.63
C PRO A 67 -12.98 -1.67 6.27
N GLY A 68 -12.98 -1.36 4.97
CA GLY A 68 -13.05 0.00 4.45
C GLY A 68 -11.69 0.71 4.28
N SER A 69 -10.60 0.18 4.83
CA SER A 69 -9.25 0.66 4.46
C SER A 69 -8.92 0.26 3.02
N ASN A 70 -8.21 1.13 2.29
CA ASN A 70 -7.84 0.84 0.91
C ASN A 70 -7.04 -0.46 0.77
N THR A 71 -6.09 -0.71 1.68
CA THR A 71 -5.33 -1.98 1.71
C THR A 71 -6.24 -3.20 1.87
N ARG A 72 -7.24 -3.11 2.77
CA ARG A 72 -8.19 -4.19 2.99
C ARG A 72 -9.07 -4.43 1.77
N ASN A 73 -9.60 -3.38 1.16
CA ASN A 73 -10.43 -3.49 -0.04
C ASN A 73 -9.67 -4.15 -1.21
N LEU A 74 -8.40 -3.80 -1.40
CA LEU A 74 -7.56 -4.41 -2.42
C LEU A 74 -7.28 -5.90 -2.12
N LEU A 75 -7.05 -6.24 -0.86
CA LEU A 75 -6.86 -7.63 -0.45
C LEU A 75 -8.13 -8.44 -0.64
N ASP A 76 -9.29 -7.92 -0.24
CA ASP A 76 -10.58 -8.60 -0.40
C ASP A 76 -10.86 -8.88 -1.89
N ALA A 77 -10.63 -7.89 -2.77
CA ALA A 77 -10.76 -8.09 -4.21
C ALA A 77 -9.81 -9.16 -4.77
N TYR A 78 -8.57 -9.23 -4.27
CA TYR A 78 -7.63 -10.28 -4.66
C TYR A 78 -8.09 -11.66 -4.18
N ILE A 79 -8.56 -11.78 -2.95
CA ILE A 79 -9.10 -13.03 -2.38
C ILE A 79 -10.30 -13.50 -3.24
N GLU A 80 -11.24 -12.62 -3.54
CA GLU A 80 -12.39 -12.92 -4.39
C GLU A 80 -11.99 -13.33 -5.82
N SER A 81 -11.00 -12.69 -6.41
CA SER A 81 -10.47 -13.07 -7.73
C SER A 81 -9.90 -14.49 -7.77
N ASN A 82 -9.44 -15.00 -6.63
CA ASN A 82 -9.00 -16.38 -6.45
C ASN A 82 -10.13 -17.34 -6.05
N ARG A 83 -11.40 -16.90 -6.13
CA ARG A 83 -12.60 -17.67 -5.74
C ARG A 83 -12.59 -18.10 -4.28
N LEU A 84 -12.01 -17.29 -3.42
CA LEU A 84 -11.95 -17.47 -1.98
C LEU A 84 -12.73 -16.36 -1.27
N SER A 85 -13.06 -16.58 -0.01
CA SER A 85 -13.63 -15.59 0.89
C SER A 85 -12.67 -15.30 2.04
N ILE A 86 -12.75 -14.12 2.64
CA ILE A 86 -11.98 -13.79 3.84
C ILE A 86 -12.27 -14.76 5.00
N GLN A 87 -13.46 -15.37 5.01
CA GLN A 87 -13.85 -16.38 5.99
C GLN A 87 -13.08 -17.71 5.85
N ASP A 88 -12.42 -17.92 4.72
CA ASP A 88 -11.56 -19.08 4.48
C ASP A 88 -10.19 -18.93 5.18
N PHE A 89 -9.91 -17.77 5.76
CA PHE A 89 -8.63 -17.43 6.38
C PHE A 89 -8.71 -17.46 7.91
N ASN A 90 -7.59 -17.77 8.55
CA ASN A 90 -7.48 -17.71 10.00
C ASN A 90 -7.15 -16.28 10.45
N VAL A 91 -8.15 -15.39 10.36
CA VAL A 91 -8.02 -14.00 10.80
C VAL A 91 -8.04 -13.95 12.32
N VAL A 92 -6.91 -13.63 12.95
CA VAL A 92 -6.77 -13.58 14.41
C VAL A 92 -6.99 -12.19 14.97
N LEU A 93 -6.82 -11.16 14.16
CA LEU A 93 -6.99 -9.77 14.61
C LEU A 93 -7.26 -8.84 13.42
N GLU A 94 -8.13 -7.85 13.65
CA GLU A 94 -8.34 -6.73 12.73
C GLU A 94 -7.94 -5.43 13.43
N VAL A 95 -7.06 -4.63 12.81
CA VAL A 95 -6.44 -3.45 13.42
C VAL A 95 -6.44 -2.29 12.45
N ASP A 96 -6.74 -1.10 12.92
CA ASP A 96 -6.69 0.11 12.09
C ASP A 96 -5.26 0.61 11.88
N ASN A 97 -4.45 0.57 12.91
CA ASN A 97 -3.11 1.17 12.92
C ASN A 97 -2.04 0.22 12.36
N VAL A 98 -1.40 0.63 11.25
CA VAL A 98 -0.32 -0.14 10.61
C VAL A 98 0.88 -0.34 11.53
N ALA A 99 1.23 0.63 12.38
CA ALA A 99 2.36 0.48 13.31
C ALA A 99 2.09 -0.65 14.33
N THR A 100 0.86 -0.77 14.81
CA THR A 100 0.45 -1.88 15.68
C THR A 100 0.54 -3.22 14.97
N ILE A 101 0.11 -3.29 13.71
CA ILE A 101 0.25 -4.52 12.90
C ILE A 101 1.71 -4.92 12.78
N LYS A 102 2.60 -3.98 12.45
CA LYS A 102 4.04 -4.23 12.32
C LYS A 102 4.66 -4.68 13.65
N ASP A 103 4.23 -4.15 14.77
CA ASP A 103 4.69 -4.60 16.09
C ASP A 103 4.28 -6.05 16.38
N LEU A 104 3.06 -6.43 16.03
CA LEU A 104 2.57 -7.81 16.18
C LEU A 104 3.34 -8.78 15.27
N ILE A 105 3.62 -8.38 14.03
CA ILE A 105 4.44 -9.17 13.09
C ILE A 105 5.84 -9.40 13.66
N ARG A 106 6.50 -8.35 14.15
CA ARG A 106 7.85 -8.47 14.74
C ARG A 106 7.92 -9.45 15.90
N ARG A 107 6.83 -9.58 16.66
CA ARG A 107 6.70 -10.51 17.78
C ARG A 107 6.23 -11.91 17.35
N ASP A 108 6.16 -12.16 16.04
CA ASP A 108 5.69 -13.41 15.44
C ASP A 108 4.28 -13.83 15.91
N PHE A 109 3.43 -12.83 16.18
CA PHE A 109 2.04 -13.08 16.56
C PHE A 109 1.18 -13.51 15.37
N GLY A 110 1.55 -13.06 14.18
CA GLY A 110 0.90 -13.37 12.92
C GLY A 110 1.59 -12.71 11.73
N ILE A 111 1.02 -12.91 10.56
CA ILE A 111 1.46 -12.31 9.30
C ILE A 111 0.42 -11.30 8.81
N SER A 112 0.79 -10.41 7.89
CA SER A 112 -0.16 -9.46 7.30
C SER A 112 0.22 -9.12 5.87
N ILE A 113 -0.76 -8.71 5.06
CA ILE A 113 -0.56 -8.13 3.73
C ILE A 113 -0.66 -6.62 3.87
N LEU A 114 0.43 -5.94 3.55
CA LEU A 114 0.62 -4.51 3.70
C LEU A 114 1.22 -3.88 2.44
N PRO A 115 1.08 -2.56 2.24
CA PRO A 115 1.86 -1.86 1.24
C PRO A 115 3.36 -1.98 1.52
N ARG A 116 4.15 -2.26 0.48
CA ARG A 116 5.62 -2.37 0.61
C ARG A 116 6.22 -1.13 1.24
N SER A 117 5.78 0.04 0.82
CA SER A 117 6.27 1.34 1.32
C SER A 117 6.13 1.47 2.84
N SER A 118 5.09 0.91 3.43
CA SER A 118 4.85 0.96 4.88
C SER A 118 5.81 0.09 5.70
N CYS A 119 6.55 -0.82 5.05
CA CYS A 119 7.44 -1.79 5.69
C CYS A 119 8.93 -1.46 5.53
N LEU A 120 9.31 -0.46 4.72
CA LEU A 120 10.71 -0.22 4.32
C LEU A 120 11.65 0.00 5.49
N ASP A 121 11.25 0.75 6.50
CA ASP A 121 12.08 1.03 7.68
C ASP A 121 12.36 -0.25 8.49
N GLU A 122 11.35 -1.07 8.71
CA GLU A 122 11.48 -2.33 9.41
C GLU A 122 12.29 -3.37 8.62
N VAL A 123 12.15 -3.38 7.31
CA VAL A 123 12.96 -4.23 6.41
C VAL A 123 14.43 -3.81 6.49
N LYS A 124 14.74 -2.53 6.40
CA LYS A 124 16.10 -2.00 6.54
C LYS A 124 16.71 -2.36 7.89
N LYS A 125 15.93 -2.30 8.94
CA LYS A 125 16.33 -2.68 10.31
C LYS A 125 16.30 -4.20 10.56
N LYS A 126 16.00 -5.02 9.56
CA LYS A 126 15.86 -6.48 9.64
C LYS A 126 14.87 -6.95 10.71
N LYS A 127 13.82 -6.16 10.96
CA LYS A 127 12.77 -6.46 11.94
C LYS A 127 11.54 -7.11 11.32
N ILE A 128 11.37 -6.95 9.99
CA ILE A 128 10.32 -7.58 9.18
C ILE A 128 10.98 -8.06 7.88
N VAL A 129 10.49 -9.16 7.36
CA VAL A 129 10.80 -9.66 6.01
C VAL A 129 9.55 -9.51 5.17
N ILE A 130 9.72 -9.00 3.95
CA ILE A 130 8.65 -8.95 2.95
C ILE A 130 8.80 -10.10 1.98
N VAL A 131 7.70 -10.78 1.69
CA VAL A 131 7.66 -11.95 0.80
C VAL A 131 6.65 -11.68 -0.32
N PRO A 132 7.02 -11.84 -1.59
CA PRO A 132 6.09 -11.76 -2.70
C PRO A 132 4.99 -12.81 -2.59
N VAL A 133 3.76 -12.43 -2.95
CA VAL A 133 2.61 -13.33 -3.03
C VAL A 133 2.27 -13.60 -4.48
N GLU A 134 2.11 -14.86 -4.84
CA GLU A 134 1.81 -15.28 -6.20
C GLU A 134 0.52 -14.60 -6.71
N ASN A 135 0.61 -14.01 -7.91
CA ASN A 135 -0.48 -13.28 -8.57
C ASN A 135 -1.06 -12.07 -7.79
N LEU A 136 -0.41 -11.64 -6.72
CA LEU A 136 -0.74 -10.40 -6.03
C LEU A 136 0.01 -9.22 -6.68
N SER A 137 -0.43 -8.80 -7.86
CA SER A 137 0.17 -7.72 -8.65
C SER A 137 -0.62 -6.40 -8.56
N ILE A 138 -1.18 -6.11 -7.40
CA ILE A 138 -1.95 -4.88 -7.21
C ILE A 138 -0.97 -3.73 -7.05
N VAL A 139 -0.90 -2.89 -8.07
CA VAL A 139 -0.14 -1.64 -8.06
C VAL A 139 -1.03 -0.52 -7.57
N ARG A 140 -0.55 0.23 -6.58
CA ARG A 140 -1.15 1.48 -6.11
C ARG A 140 -0.37 2.63 -6.70
N GLU A 141 -1.06 3.57 -7.33
CA GLU A 141 -0.44 4.80 -7.82
C GLU A 141 -0.69 5.93 -6.83
N THR A 142 0.38 6.63 -6.49
CA THR A 142 0.31 7.96 -5.86
C THR A 142 0.57 8.99 -6.94
N ASN A 143 -0.36 9.90 -7.10
CA ASN A 143 -0.33 10.91 -8.15
C ASN A 143 -0.38 12.33 -7.57
N ILE A 144 0.20 13.29 -8.28
CA ILE A 144 -0.12 14.69 -8.11
C ILE A 144 -1.29 15.00 -9.04
N ALA A 145 -2.42 15.41 -8.47
CA ALA A 145 -3.62 15.83 -9.20
C ALA A 145 -3.66 17.36 -9.30
N TYR A 146 -4.04 17.89 -10.45
CA TYR A 146 -4.14 19.33 -10.72
C TYR A 146 -5.16 19.61 -11.82
N LEU A 147 -5.64 20.85 -11.92
CA LEU A 147 -6.53 21.27 -12.99
C LEU A 147 -5.75 21.65 -14.26
N ASN A 148 -6.45 21.64 -15.41
CA ASN A 148 -5.92 22.06 -16.71
C ASN A 148 -5.24 23.43 -16.70
N GLU A 149 -5.74 24.36 -15.89
CA GLU A 149 -5.26 25.73 -15.78
C GLU A 149 -3.97 25.86 -14.97
N PHE A 150 -3.47 24.79 -14.40
CA PHE A 150 -2.19 24.82 -13.67
C PHE A 150 -1.01 24.81 -14.65
N GLU A 151 -0.49 25.99 -14.95
CA GLU A 151 0.56 26.23 -15.95
C GLU A 151 1.98 26.28 -15.34
N ARG A 152 2.27 25.46 -14.31
CA ARG A 152 3.58 25.43 -13.65
C ARG A 152 4.21 24.02 -13.64
N PRO A 153 4.60 23.49 -14.82
CA PRO A 153 5.24 22.19 -14.93
C PRO A 153 6.59 22.12 -14.20
N ASP A 154 7.28 23.25 -14.04
CA ASP A 154 8.50 23.38 -13.26
C ASP A 154 8.29 22.97 -11.79
N ILE A 155 7.20 23.40 -11.15
CA ILE A 155 6.86 23.07 -9.78
C ILE A 155 6.57 21.56 -9.66
N LEU A 156 5.81 20.98 -10.59
CA LEU A 156 5.50 19.55 -10.59
C LEU A 156 6.77 18.70 -10.68
N ASN A 157 7.69 19.05 -11.59
CA ASN A 157 8.94 18.34 -11.76
C ASN A 157 9.85 18.46 -10.52
N GLU A 158 9.90 19.63 -9.89
CA GLU A 158 10.65 19.83 -8.65
C GLU A 158 10.09 18.97 -7.51
N ILE A 159 8.77 18.91 -7.33
CA ILE A 159 8.13 18.08 -6.30
C ILE A 159 8.50 16.59 -6.52
N ILE A 160 8.41 16.10 -7.75
CA ILE A 160 8.76 14.72 -8.09
C ILE A 160 10.23 14.44 -7.81
N ARG A 161 11.11 15.37 -8.20
CA ARG A 161 12.55 15.24 -7.97
C ARG A 161 12.87 15.12 -6.48
N TYR A 162 12.34 16.02 -5.65
CA TYR A 162 12.55 15.98 -4.20
C TYR A 162 11.95 14.74 -3.54
N TYR A 163 10.78 14.32 -3.98
CA TYR A 163 10.15 13.10 -3.48
C TYR A 163 11.05 11.87 -3.71
N HIS A 164 11.60 11.72 -4.93
CA HIS A 164 12.48 10.61 -5.25
C HIS A 164 13.84 10.70 -4.55
N GLU A 165 14.37 11.91 -4.32
CA GLU A 165 15.58 12.10 -3.52
C GLU A 165 15.40 11.63 -2.07
N ILE A 166 14.27 11.98 -1.46
CA ILE A 166 13.90 11.52 -0.11
C ILE A 166 13.77 10.00 -0.07
N LEU A 167 13.04 9.40 -1.02
CA LEU A 167 12.89 7.94 -1.06
C LEU A 167 14.22 7.20 -1.16
N ARG A 168 15.16 7.70 -1.97
CA ARG A 168 16.51 7.09 -2.09
C ARG A 168 17.29 7.11 -0.77
N SER A 169 16.99 8.03 0.11
CA SER A 169 17.62 8.07 1.45
C SER A 169 17.10 6.95 2.37
N TYR A 170 15.98 6.31 2.05
CA TYR A 170 15.39 5.18 2.78
C TYR A 170 15.73 3.81 2.16
N THR A 171 16.31 3.77 0.97
CA THR A 171 16.77 2.54 0.30
C THR A 171 18.26 2.34 0.43
#